data_d4ca60fdbeea36e66bee7e014c566d2f
#
_entry.id   d4ca60fdbeea36e66bee7e014c566d2f
#
_cell.length_a   1.000
_cell.length_b   1.000
_cell.length_c   1.000
_cell.angle_alpha   90.00
_cell.angle_beta   90.00
_cell.angle_gamma   90.00
#
_symmetry.space_group_name_H-M   'P 1'
#
loop_
_entity.id
_entity.type
_entity.pdbx_description
1 polymer ?
#
loop_
_entity_poly.entity_id
_entity_poly.type
_entity_poly.pdbx_seq_one_letter_code
_entity_poly.pdbx_strand_id
1 'polypeptide(L)'
;MYKHSINFLFAALLTTSLAFPHLAVADGKLQTQLIAEIPTPAKSISAKAALERLFTSTEIQAEWFAAEFLAQVPIEQVRKLIIDLKGQLGNYQAVQSNAQDYLILFNQGAVPAKIVLNSKGQISGLLFQPPQGKVANLDEAIAQFKALPGNVSVLVKEGKITKAALNPQTPLAVGSAFKLVVLKALKSEILSGKRSWKDVVQLNSSMKSLPSGMLQNWASGSYLTVQTLAALMISISDNTATDTLINLIGRQRIESLSPHNRPFLTTRELFILKGKENRNLLKRYQTSNQAQRRAVLNGLATKPLPDVSDFDEGINPVALDVEWFFTASELCGLISNVADLPLMSINPGVANPKNWQKVAFKGGSEPGVINLTTWLQAKNGKNYCVVATWNNSKAPIEESKFMSLYSSIITQIATSK
;
A
#
# COMPACT_ATOMS: atom_id res chain seq x y z
N MET A 1 -4.11 -13.07 23.87
CA MET A 1 -4.95 -13.46 22.70
C MET A 1 -4.68 -12.51 21.56
N TYR A 2 -3.82 -12.93 20.64
CA TYR A 2 -3.41 -12.12 19.50
C TYR A 2 -4.55 -12.13 18.46
N LYS A 3 -5.15 -10.99 18.18
CA LYS A 3 -6.00 -10.78 17.00
C LYS A 3 -5.25 -9.84 16.06
N HIS A 4 -4.86 -10.39 14.93
CA HIS A 4 -4.00 -9.79 13.93
C HIS A 4 -4.77 -8.84 13.04
N SER A 5 -4.26 -7.62 12.96
CA SER A 5 -4.50 -6.76 11.80
C SER A 5 -3.93 -7.44 10.56
N ILE A 6 -4.68 -7.49 9.48
CA ILE A 6 -4.18 -7.97 8.19
C ILE A 6 -3.23 -6.89 7.64
N ASN A 7 -1.99 -6.91 8.11
CA ASN A 7 -0.91 -6.27 7.42
C ASN A 7 -0.65 -7.07 6.14
N PHE A 8 -0.89 -6.48 4.97
CA PHE A 8 -0.38 -7.01 3.71
C PHE A 8 1.15 -7.04 3.81
N LEU A 9 1.68 -8.21 4.19
CA LEU A 9 3.11 -8.47 4.21
C LEU A 9 3.60 -8.43 2.76
N PHE A 10 4.23 -7.34 2.36
CA PHE A 10 5.13 -7.35 1.22
C PHE A 10 6.34 -8.19 1.60
N ALA A 11 6.33 -9.48 1.24
CA ALA A 11 7.49 -10.32 1.36
C ALA A 11 8.59 -9.79 0.43
N ALA A 12 9.63 -9.20 1.01
CA ALA A 12 10.82 -8.81 0.29
C ALA A 12 11.47 -10.07 -0.29
N LEU A 13 11.70 -10.09 -1.61
CA LEU A 13 12.56 -11.08 -2.25
C LEU A 13 13.98 -10.86 -1.75
N LEU A 14 14.45 -11.72 -0.85
CA LEU A 14 15.87 -11.88 -0.55
C LEU A 14 16.47 -12.73 -1.69
N THR A 15 17.17 -12.07 -2.62
CA THR A 15 18.07 -12.74 -3.57
C THR A 15 19.31 -13.18 -2.80
N THR A 16 19.38 -14.45 -2.44
CA THR A 16 20.63 -15.06 -2.00
C THR A 16 21.54 -15.25 -3.22
N SER A 17 22.63 -14.49 -3.23
CA SER A 17 23.73 -14.71 -4.19
C SER A 17 24.35 -16.09 -3.96
N LEU A 18 24.16 -17.00 -4.91
CA LEU A 18 24.88 -18.26 -4.94
C LEU A 18 26.31 -18.00 -5.39
N ALA A 19 27.25 -18.07 -4.46
CA ALA A 19 28.67 -18.15 -4.78
C ALA A 19 28.97 -19.54 -5.37
N PHE A 20 29.46 -19.58 -6.60
CA PHE A 20 29.98 -20.79 -7.24
C PHE A 20 31.36 -21.10 -6.70
N PRO A 21 31.64 -22.31 -6.19
CA PRO A 21 33.01 -22.72 -5.92
C PRO A 21 33.71 -23.11 -7.22
N HIS A 22 34.92 -22.59 -7.41
CA HIS A 22 35.84 -22.99 -8.48
C HIS A 22 36.16 -24.50 -8.35
N LEU A 23 35.87 -25.26 -9.40
CA LEU A 23 36.35 -26.65 -9.55
C LEU A 23 37.81 -26.63 -10.01
N ALA A 24 38.66 -27.18 -9.16
CA ALA A 24 40.03 -27.57 -9.55
C ALA A 24 40.00 -28.88 -10.32
N VAL A 25 40.64 -28.91 -11.47
CA VAL A 25 40.85 -30.09 -12.29
C VAL A 25 41.95 -30.93 -11.65
N ALA A 26 41.66 -32.20 -11.33
CA ALA A 26 42.67 -33.21 -11.00
C ALA A 26 42.47 -34.45 -11.90
N ASP A 27 43.57 -34.83 -12.54
CA ASP A 27 43.67 -35.96 -13.46
C ASP A 27 43.43 -37.34 -12.84
N GLY A 28 42.77 -38.17 -13.63
CA GLY A 28 43.11 -39.58 -13.87
C GLY A 28 42.77 -40.61 -12.82
N LYS A 29 41.75 -41.42 -13.08
CA LYS A 29 41.77 -42.89 -13.27
C LYS A 29 40.33 -43.41 -13.41
N LEU A 30 40.07 -44.07 -14.54
CA LEU A 30 38.86 -44.88 -14.75
C LEU A 30 38.80 -46.00 -13.72
N GLN A 31 37.77 -46.01 -12.90
CA GLN A 31 37.27 -47.22 -12.23
C GLN A 31 35.81 -47.40 -12.62
N THR A 32 35.54 -48.51 -13.28
CA THR A 32 34.20 -49.00 -13.63
C THR A 32 33.47 -49.29 -12.32
N GLN A 33 32.56 -48.42 -11.89
CA GLN A 33 31.61 -48.70 -10.83
C GLN A 33 30.20 -48.84 -11.39
N LEU A 34 29.53 -49.86 -10.90
CA LEU A 34 28.14 -50.24 -11.18
C LEU A 34 27.22 -49.05 -11.36
N ILE A 35 26.46 -49.07 -12.44
CA ILE A 35 25.32 -48.19 -12.67
C ILE A 35 24.28 -48.54 -11.62
N ALA A 36 24.27 -47.82 -10.50
CA ALA A 36 23.13 -47.79 -9.62
C ALA A 36 21.99 -47.10 -10.40
N GLU A 37 20.83 -47.73 -10.48
CA GLU A 37 19.63 -47.16 -11.06
C GLU A 37 19.42 -45.78 -10.45
N ILE A 38 19.49 -44.73 -11.30
CA ILE A 38 19.13 -43.35 -10.92
C ILE A 38 17.63 -43.41 -10.60
N PRO A 39 17.21 -43.14 -9.37
CA PRO A 39 15.79 -43.11 -9.06
C PRO A 39 15.16 -42.02 -9.93
N THR A 40 14.15 -42.41 -10.70
CA THR A 40 13.35 -41.50 -11.52
C THR A 40 12.91 -40.34 -10.62
N PRO A 41 13.21 -39.05 -10.95
CA PRO A 41 12.83 -37.95 -10.09
C PRO A 41 11.30 -37.96 -9.95
N ALA A 42 10.83 -38.07 -8.72
CA ALA A 42 9.42 -37.94 -8.41
C ALA A 42 8.90 -36.68 -9.13
N LYS A 43 7.84 -36.82 -9.92
CA LYS A 43 7.27 -35.75 -10.76
C LYS A 43 6.98 -34.53 -9.88
N SER A 44 7.86 -33.54 -9.91
CA SER A 44 7.70 -32.31 -9.09
C SER A 44 6.38 -31.64 -9.49
N ILE A 45 5.59 -31.27 -8.49
CA ILE A 45 4.34 -30.55 -8.72
C ILE A 45 4.65 -29.24 -9.46
N SER A 46 3.83 -28.88 -10.46
CA SER A 46 3.99 -27.59 -11.12
C SER A 46 3.46 -26.44 -10.23
N ALA A 47 3.98 -25.24 -10.41
CA ALA A 47 3.52 -24.04 -9.70
C ALA A 47 2.01 -23.81 -9.86
N LYS A 48 1.46 -24.06 -11.07
CA LYS A 48 0.02 -24.02 -11.31
C LYS A 48 -0.74 -25.03 -10.45
N ALA A 49 -0.31 -26.29 -10.45
CA ALA A 49 -0.96 -27.33 -9.66
C ALA A 49 -0.82 -27.10 -8.16
N ALA A 50 0.29 -26.49 -7.71
CA ALA A 50 0.47 -26.09 -6.32
C ALA A 50 -0.50 -24.98 -5.91
N LEU A 51 -0.81 -24.02 -6.79
CA LEU A 51 -1.86 -23.03 -6.55
C LEU A 51 -3.25 -23.66 -6.57
N GLU A 52 -3.55 -24.50 -7.56
CA GLU A 52 -4.87 -25.15 -7.70
C GLU A 52 -5.21 -25.94 -6.43
N ARG A 53 -4.26 -26.72 -5.88
CA ARG A 53 -4.51 -27.52 -4.67
C ARG A 53 -4.85 -26.66 -3.43
N LEU A 54 -4.37 -25.41 -3.33
CA LEU A 54 -4.75 -24.49 -2.22
C LEU A 54 -6.25 -24.19 -2.22
N PHE A 55 -6.89 -24.19 -3.39
CA PHE A 55 -8.31 -23.84 -3.54
C PHE A 55 -9.22 -25.05 -3.73
N THR A 56 -8.68 -26.22 -4.09
CA THR A 56 -9.47 -27.44 -4.35
C THR A 56 -9.46 -28.43 -3.20
N SER A 57 -8.42 -28.41 -2.37
CA SER A 57 -8.31 -29.35 -1.24
C SER A 57 -9.27 -28.98 -0.10
N THR A 58 -9.73 -29.98 0.62
CA THR A 58 -10.55 -29.81 1.83
C THR A 58 -9.73 -29.24 2.99
N GLU A 59 -8.45 -29.58 3.05
CA GLU A 59 -7.51 -29.10 4.07
C GLU A 59 -6.17 -28.73 3.45
N ILE A 60 -5.62 -27.57 3.86
CA ILE A 60 -4.30 -27.11 3.46
C ILE A 60 -3.28 -27.66 4.46
N GLN A 61 -2.31 -28.43 3.95
CA GLN A 61 -1.33 -29.14 4.77
C GLN A 61 -0.01 -28.35 4.87
N ALA A 62 0.61 -28.39 6.06
CA ALA A 62 1.87 -27.68 6.31
C ALA A 62 3.02 -28.19 5.45
N GLU A 63 3.03 -29.47 5.12
CA GLU A 63 4.08 -30.14 4.31
C GLU A 63 4.18 -29.60 2.88
N TRP A 64 3.16 -28.89 2.41
CA TRP A 64 3.19 -28.23 1.08
C TRP A 64 4.08 -27.00 1.04
N PHE A 65 4.50 -26.51 2.19
CA PHE A 65 5.27 -25.29 2.35
C PHE A 65 6.67 -25.56 2.87
N ALA A 66 7.62 -24.76 2.45
CA ALA A 66 8.97 -24.79 3.00
C ALA A 66 8.97 -24.29 4.46
N ALA A 67 9.84 -24.84 5.29
CA ALA A 67 9.93 -24.47 6.71
C ALA A 67 10.22 -22.97 6.88
N GLU A 68 11.05 -22.39 6.02
CA GLU A 68 11.42 -20.97 6.03
C GLU A 68 10.22 -20.08 5.69
N PHE A 69 9.30 -20.55 4.86
CA PHE A 69 8.05 -19.85 4.57
C PHE A 69 7.13 -19.87 5.78
N LEU A 70 6.93 -21.03 6.40
CA LEU A 70 6.04 -21.17 7.57
C LEU A 70 6.57 -20.46 8.82
N ALA A 71 7.88 -20.25 8.92
CA ALA A 71 8.47 -19.44 9.99
C ALA A 71 8.04 -17.97 9.90
N GLN A 72 7.73 -17.47 8.70
CA GLN A 72 7.28 -16.08 8.48
C GLN A 72 5.74 -15.97 8.39
N VAL A 73 5.10 -16.96 7.78
CA VAL A 73 3.65 -17.01 7.56
C VAL A 73 3.11 -18.33 8.10
N PRO A 74 2.64 -18.38 9.34
CA PRO A 74 2.06 -19.60 9.94
C PRO A 74 0.94 -20.17 9.10
N ILE A 75 0.82 -21.51 9.09
CA ILE A 75 -0.17 -22.23 8.27
C ILE A 75 -1.60 -21.75 8.49
N GLU A 76 -1.95 -21.36 9.72
CA GLU A 76 -3.28 -20.85 10.04
C GLU A 76 -3.59 -19.51 9.34
N GLN A 77 -2.58 -18.68 9.12
CA GLN A 77 -2.76 -17.46 8.34
C GLN A 77 -3.01 -17.76 6.86
N VAL A 78 -2.33 -18.77 6.31
CA VAL A 78 -2.57 -19.22 4.93
C VAL A 78 -3.99 -19.78 4.79
N ARG A 79 -4.41 -20.66 5.72
CA ARG A 79 -5.77 -21.22 5.75
C ARG A 79 -6.83 -20.13 5.81
N LYS A 80 -6.66 -19.18 6.72
CA LYS A 80 -7.56 -18.04 6.87
C LYS A 80 -7.66 -17.22 5.59
N LEU A 81 -6.52 -16.88 4.97
CA LEU A 81 -6.49 -16.10 3.74
C LEU A 81 -7.25 -16.80 2.60
N ILE A 82 -7.08 -18.12 2.42
CA ILE A 82 -7.81 -18.88 1.39
C ILE A 82 -9.32 -18.90 1.67
N ILE A 83 -9.72 -19.03 2.93
CA ILE A 83 -11.14 -18.96 3.34
C ILE A 83 -11.70 -17.57 3.05
N ASP A 84 -10.99 -16.52 3.42
CA ASP A 84 -11.41 -15.12 3.21
C ASP A 84 -11.56 -14.81 1.71
N LEU A 85 -10.62 -15.28 0.86
CA LEU A 85 -10.71 -15.12 -0.60
C LEU A 85 -11.92 -15.85 -1.20
N LYS A 86 -12.21 -17.08 -0.76
CA LYS A 86 -13.40 -17.83 -1.19
C LYS A 86 -14.68 -17.15 -0.70
N GLY A 87 -14.71 -16.65 0.52
CA GLY A 87 -15.85 -15.92 1.09
C GLY A 87 -16.15 -14.63 0.32
N GLN A 88 -15.11 -13.92 -0.11
CA GLN A 88 -15.24 -12.65 -0.83
C GLN A 88 -15.56 -12.81 -2.32
N LEU A 89 -14.95 -13.78 -2.99
CA LEU A 89 -15.00 -13.94 -4.45
C LEU A 89 -15.88 -15.12 -4.90
N GLY A 90 -16.41 -15.87 -3.94
CA GLY A 90 -17.26 -17.03 -4.18
C GLY A 90 -16.47 -18.27 -4.61
N ASN A 91 -17.10 -19.14 -5.40
CA ASN A 91 -16.51 -20.42 -5.76
C ASN A 91 -15.30 -20.28 -6.68
N TYR A 92 -14.22 -21.00 -6.33
CA TYR A 92 -13.04 -21.17 -7.18
C TYR A 92 -13.42 -21.82 -8.52
N GLN A 93 -12.83 -21.34 -9.60
CA GLN A 93 -13.06 -21.86 -10.95
C GLN A 93 -11.80 -22.48 -11.56
N ALA A 94 -10.68 -21.76 -11.63
CA ALA A 94 -9.47 -22.20 -12.28
C ALA A 94 -8.26 -21.34 -11.90
N VAL A 95 -7.05 -21.86 -12.19
CA VAL A 95 -5.82 -21.07 -12.27
C VAL A 95 -5.41 -20.94 -13.73
N GLN A 96 -5.25 -19.72 -14.21
CA GLN A 96 -4.71 -19.41 -15.53
C GLN A 96 -3.27 -18.90 -15.41
N SER A 97 -2.40 -19.33 -16.33
CA SER A 97 -1.04 -18.78 -16.45
C SER A 97 -1.10 -17.44 -17.16
N ASN A 98 -0.41 -16.44 -16.62
CA ASN A 98 -0.31 -15.09 -17.16
C ASN A 98 1.17 -14.65 -17.22
N ALA A 99 1.83 -14.95 -18.33
CA ALA A 99 3.28 -14.77 -18.49
C ALA A 99 4.07 -15.53 -17.39
N GLN A 100 4.69 -14.78 -16.45
CA GLN A 100 5.44 -15.36 -15.31
C GLN A 100 4.61 -15.47 -14.03
N ASP A 101 3.35 -15.01 -14.07
CA ASP A 101 2.43 -14.94 -12.93
C ASP A 101 1.21 -15.83 -13.18
N TYR A 102 0.31 -15.89 -12.21
CA TYR A 102 -0.93 -16.66 -12.29
C TYR A 102 -2.13 -15.77 -11.98
N LEU A 103 -3.28 -16.10 -12.55
CA LEU A 103 -4.56 -15.51 -12.24
C LEU A 103 -5.49 -16.61 -11.71
N ILE A 104 -5.91 -16.49 -10.46
CA ILE A 104 -6.84 -17.42 -9.81
C ILE A 104 -8.24 -16.89 -10.05
N LEU A 105 -9.06 -17.64 -10.74
CA LEU A 105 -10.42 -17.25 -11.13
C LEU A 105 -11.44 -17.77 -10.12
N PHE A 106 -12.39 -16.90 -9.80
CA PHE A 106 -13.58 -17.19 -9.01
C PHE A 106 -14.81 -16.73 -9.78
N ASN A 107 -16.01 -17.15 -9.37
CA ASN A 107 -17.24 -16.74 -10.06
C ASN A 107 -17.55 -15.24 -9.94
N GLN A 108 -17.05 -14.55 -8.89
CA GLN A 108 -17.27 -13.12 -8.63
C GLN A 108 -16.01 -12.26 -8.84
N GLY A 109 -14.91 -12.84 -9.30
CA GLY A 109 -13.68 -12.09 -9.51
C GLY A 109 -12.45 -12.96 -9.78
N ALA A 110 -11.28 -12.34 -9.64
CA ALA A 110 -9.99 -13.02 -9.83
C ALA A 110 -8.94 -12.47 -8.87
N VAL A 111 -7.91 -13.29 -8.56
CA VAL A 111 -6.77 -12.92 -7.73
C VAL A 111 -5.48 -13.17 -8.50
N PRO A 112 -4.72 -12.13 -8.86
CA PRO A 112 -3.38 -12.33 -9.39
C PRO A 112 -2.47 -12.89 -8.30
N ALA A 113 -1.66 -13.91 -8.65
CA ALA A 113 -0.80 -14.62 -7.72
C ALA A 113 0.60 -14.86 -8.29
N LYS A 114 1.58 -14.85 -7.40
CA LYS A 114 2.94 -15.33 -7.67
C LYS A 114 3.26 -16.46 -6.71
N ILE A 115 3.92 -17.50 -7.22
CA ILE A 115 4.33 -18.63 -6.43
C ILE A 115 5.74 -19.04 -6.82
N VAL A 116 6.54 -19.43 -5.82
CA VAL A 116 7.87 -20.01 -5.99
C VAL A 116 7.88 -21.36 -5.29
N LEU A 117 8.38 -22.38 -5.98
CA LEU A 117 8.59 -23.71 -5.41
C LEU A 117 10.09 -23.96 -5.23
N ASN A 118 10.47 -24.62 -4.14
CA ASN A 118 11.81 -25.14 -3.94
C ASN A 118 12.04 -26.45 -4.75
N SER A 119 13.26 -26.99 -4.69
CA SER A 119 13.62 -28.23 -5.40
C SER A 119 12.82 -29.47 -4.96
N LYS A 120 12.18 -29.41 -3.77
CA LYS A 120 11.30 -30.47 -3.25
C LYS A 120 9.83 -30.29 -3.69
N GLY A 121 9.51 -29.27 -4.47
CA GLY A 121 8.14 -28.93 -4.87
C GLY A 121 7.31 -28.27 -3.76
N GLN A 122 7.94 -27.79 -2.69
CA GLN A 122 7.27 -27.05 -1.62
C GLN A 122 7.19 -25.56 -1.94
N ILE A 123 6.13 -24.92 -1.50
CA ILE A 123 5.94 -23.48 -1.65
C ILE A 123 6.92 -22.74 -0.74
N SER A 124 7.92 -22.08 -1.34
CA SER A 124 8.91 -21.24 -0.67
C SER A 124 8.60 -19.75 -0.78
N GLY A 125 7.69 -19.37 -1.69
CA GLY A 125 7.17 -18.00 -1.82
C GLY A 125 5.74 -18.03 -2.36
N LEU A 126 4.87 -17.23 -1.76
CA LEU A 126 3.47 -17.09 -2.17
C LEU A 126 3.02 -15.65 -1.95
N LEU A 127 2.52 -15.02 -3.01
CA LEU A 127 1.98 -13.67 -2.96
C LEU A 127 0.66 -13.62 -3.70
N PHE A 128 -0.41 -13.23 -3.02
CA PHE A 128 -1.67 -12.86 -3.63
C PHE A 128 -1.72 -11.33 -3.74
N GLN A 129 -2.00 -10.82 -4.92
CA GLN A 129 -2.29 -9.41 -5.13
C GLN A 129 -3.76 -9.13 -4.76
N PRO A 130 -4.15 -7.84 -4.59
CA PRO A 130 -5.52 -7.49 -4.30
C PRO A 130 -6.50 -8.13 -5.28
N PRO A 131 -7.62 -8.68 -4.77
CA PRO A 131 -8.66 -9.26 -5.60
C PRO A 131 -9.18 -8.27 -6.64
N GLN A 132 -9.43 -8.76 -7.83
CA GLN A 132 -10.08 -8.03 -8.92
C GLN A 132 -11.55 -8.44 -8.95
N GLY A 133 -12.45 -7.56 -8.51
CA GLY A 133 -13.88 -7.81 -8.58
C GLY A 133 -14.36 -7.86 -10.02
N LYS A 134 -15.42 -8.61 -10.28
CA LYS A 134 -16.06 -8.66 -11.59
C LYS A 134 -17.13 -7.59 -11.63
N VAL A 135 -16.85 -6.47 -12.30
CA VAL A 135 -17.86 -5.45 -12.64
C VAL A 135 -17.97 -5.37 -14.17
N ALA A 136 -19.18 -5.24 -14.67
CA ALA A 136 -19.42 -5.23 -16.12
C ALA A 136 -18.94 -3.92 -16.78
N ASN A 137 -19.08 -2.79 -16.06
CA ASN A 137 -18.72 -1.46 -16.56
C ASN A 137 -18.48 -0.47 -15.40
N LEU A 138 -18.06 0.76 -15.74
CA LEU A 138 -17.78 1.79 -14.75
C LEU A 138 -19.03 2.22 -13.96
N ASP A 139 -20.21 2.20 -14.58
CA ASP A 139 -21.46 2.60 -13.90
C ASP A 139 -21.82 1.60 -12.81
N GLU A 140 -21.66 0.31 -13.08
CA GLU A 140 -21.83 -0.73 -12.06
C GLU A 140 -20.81 -0.58 -10.93
N ALA A 141 -19.54 -0.29 -11.25
CA ALA A 141 -18.53 -0.02 -10.22
C ALA A 141 -18.96 1.15 -9.33
N ILE A 142 -19.40 2.25 -9.91
CA ILE A 142 -19.89 3.43 -9.18
C ILE A 142 -21.11 3.09 -8.32
N ALA A 143 -22.05 2.29 -8.83
CA ALA A 143 -23.20 1.85 -8.06
C ALA A 143 -22.80 1.01 -6.83
N GLN A 144 -21.82 0.11 -7.00
CA GLN A 144 -21.30 -0.68 -5.87
C GLN A 144 -20.53 0.20 -4.85
N PHE A 145 -19.75 1.19 -5.29
CA PHE A 145 -19.15 2.17 -4.38
C PHE A 145 -20.21 2.98 -3.61
N LYS A 146 -21.28 3.40 -4.29
CA LYS A 146 -22.39 4.14 -3.69
C LYS A 146 -23.14 3.34 -2.62
N ALA A 147 -23.15 2.01 -2.73
CA ALA A 147 -23.78 1.12 -1.75
C ALA A 147 -22.96 0.89 -0.48
N LEU A 148 -21.69 1.35 -0.42
CA LEU A 148 -20.86 1.24 0.78
C LEU A 148 -21.41 2.17 1.89
N PRO A 149 -21.43 1.72 3.16
CA PRO A 149 -21.92 2.54 4.25
C PRO A 149 -20.97 3.69 4.60
N GLY A 150 -21.51 4.87 4.88
CA GLY A 150 -20.75 6.07 5.21
C GLY A 150 -20.58 7.00 4.01
N ASN A 151 -19.44 7.68 3.92
CA ASN A 151 -19.17 8.68 2.88
C ASN A 151 -18.17 8.13 1.86
N VAL A 152 -18.55 8.19 0.59
CA VAL A 152 -17.72 7.68 -0.52
C VAL A 152 -17.54 8.75 -1.58
N SER A 153 -16.33 8.86 -2.10
CA SER A 153 -15.98 9.69 -3.25
C SER A 153 -15.18 8.87 -4.25
N VAL A 154 -15.55 8.94 -5.53
CA VAL A 154 -14.82 8.29 -6.63
C VAL A 154 -14.67 9.26 -7.78
N LEU A 155 -13.52 9.20 -8.48
CA LEU A 155 -13.27 9.94 -9.71
C LEU A 155 -12.42 9.10 -10.65
N VAL A 156 -12.91 8.93 -11.88
CA VAL A 156 -12.18 8.30 -12.98
C VAL A 156 -12.06 9.30 -14.12
N LYS A 157 -10.85 9.64 -14.51
CA LYS A 157 -10.57 10.57 -15.62
C LYS A 157 -9.70 9.91 -16.70
N GLU A 158 -9.96 10.28 -17.95
CA GLU A 158 -9.07 10.08 -19.09
C GLU A 158 -8.62 11.48 -19.56
N GLY A 159 -7.39 11.87 -19.31
CA GLY A 159 -6.93 13.23 -19.52
C GLY A 159 -7.79 14.26 -18.78
N LYS A 160 -8.48 15.14 -19.55
CA LYS A 160 -9.41 16.14 -18.98
C LYS A 160 -10.85 15.62 -18.86
N ILE A 161 -11.17 14.49 -19.48
CA ILE A 161 -12.54 13.94 -19.55
C ILE A 161 -12.84 13.13 -18.30
N THR A 162 -13.94 13.41 -17.63
CA THR A 162 -14.48 12.57 -16.55
C THR A 162 -15.24 11.39 -17.17
N LYS A 163 -14.80 10.17 -16.87
CA LYS A 163 -15.41 8.91 -17.34
C LYS A 163 -16.45 8.39 -16.35
N ALA A 164 -16.21 8.56 -15.07
CA ALA A 164 -17.14 8.21 -13.99
C ALA A 164 -16.82 9.05 -12.73
N ALA A 165 -17.84 9.36 -11.95
CA ALA A 165 -17.68 10.13 -10.72
C ALA A 165 -18.78 9.84 -9.69
N LEU A 166 -18.41 9.89 -8.42
CA LEU A 166 -19.32 9.90 -7.27
C LEU A 166 -18.75 10.90 -6.25
N ASN A 167 -19.49 11.98 -5.96
CA ASN A 167 -19.10 13.01 -5.01
C ASN A 167 -17.65 13.53 -5.15
N PRO A 168 -17.13 13.82 -6.37
CA PRO A 168 -15.71 14.07 -6.59
C PRO A 168 -15.19 15.38 -6.00
N GLN A 169 -16.09 16.28 -5.55
CA GLN A 169 -15.78 17.57 -4.92
C GLN A 169 -16.01 17.56 -3.39
N THR A 170 -16.44 16.44 -2.82
CA THR A 170 -16.62 16.33 -1.37
C THR A 170 -15.28 16.07 -0.71
N PRO A 171 -14.81 16.94 0.21
CA PRO A 171 -13.60 16.70 0.97
C PRO A 171 -13.83 15.56 1.96
N LEU A 172 -13.02 14.49 1.87
CA LEU A 172 -13.03 13.37 2.78
C LEU A 172 -11.66 13.20 3.42
N ALA A 173 -11.60 12.54 4.57
CA ALA A 173 -10.35 12.11 5.19
C ALA A 173 -9.65 11.09 4.28
N VAL A 174 -8.35 11.28 4.03
CA VAL A 174 -7.62 10.52 3.02
C VAL A 174 -6.42 9.74 3.60
N GLY A 175 -6.23 9.81 4.93
CA GLY A 175 -5.05 9.22 5.56
C GLY A 175 -3.76 9.62 4.82
N SER A 176 -2.82 8.71 4.67
CA SER A 176 -1.51 8.97 4.07
C SER A 176 -1.51 9.46 2.61
N ALA A 177 -2.65 9.52 1.91
CA ALA A 177 -2.67 10.12 0.57
C ALA A 177 -2.38 11.64 0.59
N PHE A 178 -2.52 12.29 1.74
CA PHE A 178 -2.10 13.68 1.93
C PHE A 178 -0.62 13.93 1.58
N LYS A 179 0.24 12.90 1.64
CA LYS A 179 1.67 13.01 1.32
C LYS A 179 1.93 13.48 -0.11
N LEU A 180 0.93 13.38 -0.99
CA LEU A 180 0.98 13.96 -2.34
C LEU A 180 1.14 15.49 -2.33
N VAL A 181 0.50 16.22 -1.43
CA VAL A 181 0.66 17.69 -1.34
C VAL A 181 2.03 18.05 -0.78
N VAL A 182 2.57 17.26 0.16
CA VAL A 182 3.94 17.45 0.66
C VAL A 182 4.95 17.27 -0.46
N LEU A 183 4.80 16.20 -1.27
CA LEU A 183 5.67 15.96 -2.43
C LEU A 183 5.54 17.06 -3.50
N LYS A 184 4.32 17.55 -3.77
CA LYS A 184 4.11 18.68 -4.68
C LYS A 184 4.81 19.95 -4.18
N ALA A 185 4.72 20.26 -2.89
CA ALA A 185 5.41 21.41 -2.31
C ALA A 185 6.92 21.28 -2.43
N LEU A 186 7.47 20.09 -2.12
CA LEU A 186 8.88 19.77 -2.28
C LEU A 186 9.35 19.91 -3.73
N LYS A 187 8.61 19.32 -4.67
CA LYS A 187 8.92 19.44 -6.12
C LYS A 187 8.98 20.91 -6.55
N SER A 188 8.06 21.74 -6.06
CA SER A 188 8.07 23.17 -6.37
C SER A 188 9.34 23.89 -5.86
N GLU A 189 9.85 23.53 -4.68
CA GLU A 189 11.10 24.09 -4.14
C GLU A 189 12.33 23.60 -4.92
N ILE A 190 12.33 22.33 -5.39
CA ILE A 190 13.38 21.78 -6.25
C ILE A 190 13.40 22.51 -7.61
N LEU A 191 12.24 22.66 -8.25
CA LEU A 191 12.14 23.32 -9.56
C LEU A 191 12.52 24.80 -9.50
N SER A 192 12.30 25.48 -8.38
CA SER A 192 12.71 26.88 -8.17
C SER A 192 14.19 27.03 -7.78
N GLY A 193 14.95 25.94 -7.64
CA GLY A 193 16.34 25.96 -7.20
C GLY A 193 16.55 26.25 -5.72
N LYS A 194 15.47 26.38 -4.94
CA LYS A 194 15.57 26.60 -3.49
C LYS A 194 16.13 25.40 -2.75
N ARG A 195 15.93 24.20 -3.29
CA ARG A 195 16.44 22.91 -2.77
C ARG A 195 16.92 22.02 -3.88
N SER A 196 17.64 20.97 -3.49
CA SER A 196 18.10 19.91 -4.38
C SER A 196 17.70 18.54 -3.82
N TRP A 197 17.46 17.57 -4.72
CA TRP A 197 17.28 16.16 -4.33
C TRP A 197 18.48 15.60 -3.55
N LYS A 198 19.67 16.20 -3.75
CA LYS A 198 20.94 15.82 -3.11
C LYS A 198 21.15 16.47 -1.74
N ASP A 199 20.32 17.44 -1.36
CA ASP A 199 20.44 18.08 -0.05
C ASP A 199 20.34 17.01 1.05
N VAL A 200 21.17 17.15 2.08
CA VAL A 200 21.24 16.21 3.19
C VAL A 200 20.54 16.80 4.40
N VAL A 201 19.68 16.03 5.00
CA VAL A 201 18.90 16.38 6.20
C VAL A 201 19.28 15.44 7.33
N GLN A 202 19.52 15.99 8.52
CA GLN A 202 19.74 15.21 9.72
C GLN A 202 18.41 14.83 10.37
N LEU A 203 18.23 13.55 10.68
CA LEU A 203 17.05 13.04 11.36
C LEU A 203 17.03 13.51 12.82
N ASN A 204 16.02 14.28 13.19
CA ASN A 204 15.85 14.78 14.55
C ASN A 204 14.82 13.93 15.29
N SER A 205 15.05 13.71 16.60
CA SER A 205 14.12 12.97 17.48
C SER A 205 12.73 13.61 17.55
N SER A 206 12.65 14.94 17.49
CA SER A 206 11.38 15.68 17.49
C SER A 206 10.52 15.46 16.23
N MET A 207 11.12 14.93 15.15
CA MET A 207 10.43 14.63 13.89
C MET A 207 10.02 13.16 13.78
N LYS A 208 10.42 12.32 14.75
CA LYS A 208 10.01 10.92 14.77
C LYS A 208 8.52 10.80 15.05
N SER A 209 7.86 9.93 14.29
CA SER A 209 6.43 9.66 14.39
C SER A 209 6.19 8.17 14.62
N LEU A 210 4.93 7.77 14.80
CA LEU A 210 4.57 6.35 14.83
C LEU A 210 4.62 5.74 13.42
N PRO A 211 4.71 4.41 13.26
CA PRO A 211 4.58 3.75 11.97
C PRO A 211 3.28 4.19 11.24
N SER A 212 3.28 4.17 9.92
CA SER A 212 4.03 3.37 8.93
C SER A 212 5.44 3.91 8.66
N GLY A 213 6.25 3.05 8.08
CA GLY A 213 7.62 3.33 7.68
C GLY A 213 8.66 2.65 8.56
N MET A 214 9.90 3.11 8.50
CA MET A 214 11.03 2.50 9.20
C MET A 214 11.94 3.52 9.93
N LEU A 215 11.90 4.80 9.55
CA LEU A 215 12.83 5.80 10.07
C LEU A 215 12.62 6.13 11.56
N GLN A 216 11.46 5.82 12.13
CA GLN A 216 11.22 5.93 13.57
C GLN A 216 12.22 5.10 14.40
N ASN A 217 12.72 3.99 13.83
CA ASN A 217 13.66 3.08 14.46
C ASN A 217 15.14 3.46 14.24
N TRP A 218 15.42 4.41 13.33
CA TRP A 218 16.81 4.83 13.06
C TRP A 218 17.35 5.73 14.15
N ALA A 219 18.67 5.75 14.32
CA ALA A 219 19.31 6.63 15.28
C ALA A 219 19.03 8.12 14.95
N SER A 220 18.71 8.91 15.97
CA SER A 220 18.70 10.37 15.82
C SER A 220 20.10 10.85 15.46
N GLY A 221 20.20 11.84 14.56
CA GLY A 221 21.47 12.28 14.02
C GLY A 221 21.84 11.62 12.68
N SER A 222 21.13 10.57 12.23
CA SER A 222 21.34 9.96 10.91
C SER A 222 21.14 10.97 9.78
N TYR A 223 21.97 10.91 8.76
CA TYR A 223 21.87 11.77 7.58
C TYR A 223 21.18 11.08 6.43
N LEU A 224 20.20 11.74 5.82
CA LEU A 224 19.45 11.25 4.66
C LEU A 224 19.34 12.34 3.60
N THR A 225 19.37 11.95 2.33
CA THR A 225 19.07 12.91 1.25
C THR A 225 17.58 13.21 1.20
N VAL A 226 17.23 14.40 0.71
CA VAL A 226 15.84 14.79 0.41
C VAL A 226 15.19 13.78 -0.51
N GLN A 227 15.91 13.24 -1.49
CA GLN A 227 15.43 12.19 -2.39
C GLN A 227 15.05 10.90 -1.63
N THR A 228 15.91 10.46 -0.71
CA THR A 228 15.64 9.26 0.11
C THR A 228 14.40 9.46 0.98
N LEU A 229 14.29 10.62 1.65
CA LEU A 229 13.10 10.95 2.45
C LEU A 229 11.83 10.95 1.61
N ALA A 230 11.84 11.58 0.42
CA ALA A 230 10.69 11.58 -0.48
C ALA A 230 10.33 10.19 -0.99
N ALA A 231 11.32 9.36 -1.33
CA ALA A 231 11.10 7.98 -1.76
C ALA A 231 10.46 7.12 -0.65
N LEU A 232 10.95 7.21 0.59
CA LEU A 232 10.37 6.50 1.73
C LEU A 232 8.95 7.02 2.08
N MET A 233 8.74 8.35 2.06
CA MET A 233 7.43 8.96 2.29
C MET A 233 6.38 8.41 1.32
N ILE A 234 6.72 8.20 0.05
CA ILE A 234 5.76 7.75 -0.96
C ILE A 234 5.66 6.23 -1.02
N SER A 235 6.80 5.51 -1.13
CA SER A 235 6.81 4.07 -1.43
C SER A 235 6.31 3.20 -0.28
N ILE A 236 6.75 3.48 0.95
CA ILE A 236 6.35 2.76 2.17
C ILE A 236 5.56 3.62 3.14
N SER A 237 5.17 4.82 2.69
CA SER A 237 4.35 5.74 3.49
C SER A 237 5.02 6.16 4.82
N ASP A 238 6.35 6.29 4.88
CA ASP A 238 7.10 6.58 6.10
C ASP A 238 6.66 7.91 6.72
N ASN A 239 6.13 7.85 7.96
CA ASN A 239 5.61 8.99 8.67
C ASN A 239 6.73 9.91 9.19
N THR A 240 7.85 9.34 9.63
CA THR A 240 9.01 10.10 10.09
C THR A 240 9.67 10.86 8.92
N ALA A 241 9.80 10.22 7.74
CA ALA A 241 10.23 10.91 6.54
C ALA A 241 9.28 12.06 6.17
N THR A 242 7.98 11.82 6.30
CA THR A 242 6.93 12.83 6.02
C THR A 242 7.09 14.05 6.92
N ASP A 243 7.18 13.85 8.23
CA ASP A 243 7.29 14.93 9.20
C ASP A 243 8.61 15.69 9.06
N THR A 244 9.70 14.98 8.73
CA THR A 244 10.98 15.60 8.39
C THR A 244 10.84 16.54 7.18
N LEU A 245 10.14 16.10 6.12
CA LEU A 245 9.91 16.94 4.94
C LEU A 245 8.93 18.09 5.19
N ILE A 246 7.88 17.88 6.00
CA ILE A 246 6.96 18.96 6.40
C ILE A 246 7.72 20.07 7.14
N ASN A 247 8.60 19.69 8.06
CA ASN A 247 9.43 20.66 8.79
C ASN A 247 10.43 21.37 7.87
N LEU A 248 11.03 20.65 6.94
CA LEU A 248 12.00 21.18 5.99
C LEU A 248 11.37 22.23 5.04
N ILE A 249 10.17 21.94 4.52
CA ILE A 249 9.43 22.79 3.58
C ILE A 249 8.77 23.97 4.32
N GLY A 250 8.31 23.70 5.54
CA GLY A 250 7.51 24.61 6.35
C GLY A 250 6.01 24.43 6.12
N ARG A 251 5.28 24.31 7.23
CA ARG A 251 3.82 24.09 7.30
C ARG A 251 3.02 25.05 6.41
N GLN A 252 3.32 26.35 6.48
CA GLN A 252 2.58 27.40 5.75
C GLN A 252 2.61 27.19 4.23
N ARG A 253 3.75 26.70 3.71
CA ARG A 253 3.87 26.42 2.28
C ARG A 253 2.94 25.29 1.84
N ILE A 254 2.80 24.27 2.67
CA ILE A 254 1.89 23.14 2.40
C ILE A 254 0.43 23.60 2.53
N GLU A 255 0.10 24.39 3.54
CA GLU A 255 -1.23 24.98 3.75
C GLU A 255 -1.70 25.83 2.57
N SER A 256 -0.79 26.50 1.88
CA SER A 256 -1.14 27.29 0.67
C SER A 256 -1.62 26.40 -0.49
N LEU A 257 -1.26 25.13 -0.49
CA LEU A 257 -1.64 24.12 -1.50
C LEU A 257 -2.79 23.21 -1.03
N SER A 258 -3.31 23.40 0.18
CA SER A 258 -4.19 22.47 0.88
C SER A 258 -5.24 23.23 1.70
N PRO A 259 -6.23 23.86 1.05
CA PRO A 259 -7.16 24.82 1.68
C PRO A 259 -8.00 24.22 2.81
N HIS A 260 -8.30 22.91 2.75
CA HIS A 260 -9.10 22.22 3.77
C HIS A 260 -8.32 21.89 5.04
N ASN A 261 -6.98 22.04 5.03
CA ASN A 261 -6.09 21.55 6.09
C ASN A 261 -5.33 22.72 6.74
N ARG A 262 -6.02 23.47 7.59
CA ARG A 262 -5.44 24.63 8.29
C ARG A 262 -5.82 24.64 9.77
N PRO A 263 -4.85 24.43 10.68
CA PRO A 263 -3.44 24.15 10.43
C PRO A 263 -3.22 22.75 9.83
N PHE A 264 -2.19 22.63 8.99
CA PHE A 264 -1.79 21.33 8.42
C PHE A 264 -1.08 20.49 9.48
N LEU A 265 -1.57 19.31 9.78
CA LEU A 265 -0.99 18.42 10.81
C LEU A 265 0.27 17.73 10.30
N THR A 266 1.25 17.55 11.19
CA THR A 266 2.24 16.47 11.03
C THR A 266 1.63 15.14 11.45
N THR A 267 2.25 14.02 11.05
CA THR A 267 1.77 12.69 11.48
C THR A 267 1.95 12.51 12.99
N ARG A 268 3.06 13.04 13.55
CA ARG A 268 3.31 13.06 14.98
C ARG A 268 2.20 13.79 15.75
N GLU A 269 1.79 14.96 15.27
CA GLU A 269 0.72 15.73 15.92
C GLU A 269 -0.63 15.00 15.88
N LEU A 270 -0.96 14.37 14.76
CA LEU A 270 -2.17 13.57 14.64
C LEU A 270 -2.19 12.45 15.68
N PHE A 271 -1.12 11.65 15.76
CA PHE A 271 -1.05 10.54 16.70
C PHE A 271 -1.10 11.00 18.16
N ILE A 272 -0.40 12.08 18.51
CA ILE A 272 -0.47 12.64 19.86
C ILE A 272 -1.92 13.07 20.18
N LEU A 273 -2.60 13.77 19.26
CA LEU A 273 -3.99 14.18 19.48
C LEU A 273 -4.93 12.99 19.67
N LYS A 274 -4.77 11.93 18.87
CA LYS A 274 -5.65 10.74 18.90
C LYS A 274 -5.27 9.72 19.99
N GLY A 275 -4.12 9.86 20.66
CA GLY A 275 -3.69 8.98 21.76
C GLY A 275 -4.68 9.00 22.92
N LYS A 276 -4.90 7.84 23.55
CA LYS A 276 -5.90 7.64 24.61
C LYS A 276 -5.75 8.60 25.78
N GLU A 277 -4.52 8.95 26.13
CA GLU A 277 -4.22 9.87 27.24
C GLU A 277 -4.51 11.34 26.89
N ASN A 278 -4.67 11.68 25.62
CA ASN A 278 -4.83 13.05 25.15
C ASN A 278 -6.28 13.41 24.78
N ARG A 279 -7.28 12.67 25.25
CA ARG A 279 -8.71 12.89 24.92
C ARG A 279 -9.18 14.33 25.18
N ASN A 280 -8.76 14.94 26.27
CA ASN A 280 -9.11 16.35 26.60
C ASN A 280 -8.46 17.31 25.60
N LEU A 281 -7.25 17.01 25.15
CA LEU A 281 -6.53 17.81 24.19
C LEU A 281 -7.15 17.67 22.79
N LEU A 282 -7.53 16.46 22.40
CA LEU A 282 -8.29 16.21 21.18
C LEU A 282 -9.61 16.99 21.16
N LYS A 283 -10.40 16.89 22.23
CA LYS A 283 -11.65 17.65 22.35
C LYS A 283 -11.44 19.15 22.24
N ARG A 284 -10.40 19.67 22.90
CA ARG A 284 -10.01 21.09 22.80
C ARG A 284 -9.65 21.45 21.36
N TYR A 285 -8.86 20.61 20.67
CA TYR A 285 -8.51 20.85 19.27
C TYR A 285 -9.74 20.88 18.36
N GLN A 286 -10.66 19.91 18.53
CA GLN A 286 -11.90 19.81 17.76
C GLN A 286 -12.78 21.06 17.88
N THR A 287 -12.94 21.60 19.10
CA THR A 287 -13.80 22.77 19.39
C THR A 287 -13.13 24.13 19.17
N SER A 288 -11.84 24.12 18.81
CA SER A 288 -11.03 25.33 18.63
C SER A 288 -11.13 25.92 17.23
N ASN A 289 -11.04 27.27 17.14
CA ASN A 289 -10.80 27.94 15.86
C ASN A 289 -9.35 27.72 15.36
N GLN A 290 -9.04 28.18 14.16
CA GLN A 290 -7.73 27.94 13.53
C GLN A 290 -6.56 28.47 14.38
N ALA A 291 -6.67 29.65 14.97
CA ALA A 291 -5.60 30.24 15.81
C ALA A 291 -5.38 29.43 17.10
N GLN A 292 -6.48 29.03 17.73
CA GLN A 292 -6.44 28.18 18.93
C GLN A 292 -5.90 26.77 18.61
N ARG A 293 -6.26 26.19 17.45
CA ARG A 293 -5.67 24.92 16.97
C ARG A 293 -4.15 25.02 16.81
N ARG A 294 -3.63 26.13 16.25
CA ARG A 294 -2.18 26.37 16.19
C ARG A 294 -1.53 26.42 17.57
N ALA A 295 -2.19 27.08 18.54
CA ALA A 295 -1.69 27.13 19.90
C ALA A 295 -1.67 25.74 20.56
N VAL A 296 -2.69 24.89 20.30
CA VAL A 296 -2.70 23.51 20.74
C VAL A 296 -1.51 22.74 20.14
N LEU A 297 -1.28 22.83 18.83
CA LEU A 297 -0.19 22.12 18.15
C LEU A 297 1.19 22.55 18.65
N ASN A 298 1.40 23.84 18.92
CA ASN A 298 2.66 24.32 19.50
C ASN A 298 2.97 23.66 20.86
N GLY A 299 1.93 23.36 21.65
CA GLY A 299 2.07 22.64 22.91
C GLY A 299 2.37 21.14 22.77
N LEU A 300 2.30 20.57 21.55
CA LEU A 300 2.60 19.16 21.33
C LEU A 300 4.08 18.87 21.11
N ALA A 301 4.89 19.87 20.80
CA ALA A 301 6.29 19.67 20.39
C ALA A 301 7.13 18.85 21.40
N THR A 302 6.86 19.02 22.70
CA THR A 302 7.56 18.34 23.79
C THR A 302 6.82 17.10 24.33
N LYS A 303 5.60 16.82 23.83
CA LYS A 303 4.86 15.64 24.29
C LYS A 303 5.46 14.36 23.73
N PRO A 304 5.50 13.28 24.53
CA PRO A 304 5.90 11.96 24.02
C PRO A 304 4.88 11.48 22.98
N LEU A 305 5.32 10.60 22.09
CA LEU A 305 4.41 9.83 21.25
C LEU A 305 3.61 8.85 22.14
N PRO A 306 2.34 8.61 21.82
CA PRO A 306 1.57 7.53 22.42
C PRO A 306 2.20 6.18 22.10
N ASP A 307 1.83 5.14 22.86
CA ASP A 307 2.21 3.78 22.53
C ASP A 307 1.46 3.33 21.24
N VAL A 308 2.12 2.52 20.42
CA VAL A 308 1.49 1.97 19.20
C VAL A 308 0.24 1.16 19.54
N SER A 309 0.26 0.44 20.67
CA SER A 309 -0.88 -0.33 21.17
C SER A 309 -2.13 0.51 21.47
N ASP A 310 -2.00 1.83 21.62
CA ASP A 310 -3.16 2.73 21.73
C ASP A 310 -4.05 2.73 20.50
N PHE A 311 -3.48 2.34 19.37
CA PHE A 311 -4.13 2.28 18.06
C PHE A 311 -4.45 0.86 17.61
N ASP A 312 -3.90 -0.16 18.30
CA ASP A 312 -4.13 -1.59 17.98
C ASP A 312 -5.45 -2.12 18.54
N GLU A 313 -5.93 -1.58 19.65
CA GLU A 313 -7.14 -2.07 20.34
C GLU A 313 -8.45 -1.72 19.64
N GLY A 314 -8.43 -1.00 18.58
CA GLY A 314 -9.66 -0.50 18.01
C GLY A 314 -9.62 -0.47 16.51
N ILE A 315 -10.24 -1.46 15.94
CA ILE A 315 -10.76 -1.38 14.58
C ILE A 315 -11.76 -0.20 14.48
N ASN A 316 -12.13 0.41 15.59
CA ASN A 316 -13.11 1.50 15.63
C ASN A 316 -12.50 2.83 15.21
N PRO A 317 -13.20 3.59 14.38
CA PRO A 317 -12.76 4.91 13.95
C PRO A 317 -12.64 5.89 15.13
N VAL A 318 -11.58 6.70 15.12
CA VAL A 318 -11.34 7.73 16.14
C VAL A 318 -11.21 9.09 15.48
N ALA A 319 -12.10 10.03 15.83
CA ALA A 319 -12.03 11.45 15.45
C ALA A 319 -11.70 11.67 13.96
N LEU A 320 -12.53 11.15 13.06
CA LEU A 320 -12.37 11.33 11.62
C LEU A 320 -12.46 12.81 11.17
N ASP A 321 -12.88 13.70 12.04
CA ASP A 321 -12.88 15.16 11.87
C ASP A 321 -11.49 15.80 12.17
N VAL A 322 -10.54 15.01 12.68
CA VAL A 322 -9.15 15.42 12.91
C VAL A 322 -8.25 14.57 11.99
N GLU A 323 -8.21 15.00 10.71
CA GLU A 323 -7.57 14.31 9.60
C GLU A 323 -7.04 15.28 8.54
N TRP A 324 -6.50 14.73 7.45
CA TRP A 324 -6.22 15.47 6.22
C TRP A 324 -7.36 15.26 5.22
N PHE A 325 -7.99 16.34 4.81
CA PHE A 325 -9.15 16.33 3.94
C PHE A 325 -8.79 16.78 2.53
N PHE A 326 -9.17 15.98 1.56
CA PHE A 326 -9.03 16.29 0.13
C PHE A 326 -10.23 15.78 -0.65
N THR A 327 -10.58 16.50 -1.71
CA THR A 327 -11.51 16.02 -2.73
C THR A 327 -10.80 15.04 -3.67
N ALA A 328 -11.55 14.16 -4.33
CA ALA A 328 -10.98 13.29 -5.36
C ALA A 328 -10.40 14.10 -6.54
N SER A 329 -10.99 15.27 -6.83
CA SER A 329 -10.49 16.19 -7.86
C SER A 329 -9.12 16.80 -7.47
N GLU A 330 -8.94 17.20 -6.23
CA GLU A 330 -7.65 17.71 -5.73
C GLU A 330 -6.57 16.62 -5.76
N LEU A 331 -6.89 15.42 -5.27
CA LEU A 331 -5.94 14.29 -5.30
C LEU A 331 -5.52 13.95 -6.73
N CYS A 332 -6.46 13.95 -7.68
CA CYS A 332 -6.17 13.74 -9.09
C CYS A 332 -5.21 14.80 -9.64
N GLY A 333 -5.43 16.07 -9.29
CA GLY A 333 -4.52 17.18 -9.62
C GLY A 333 -3.15 17.02 -8.97
N LEU A 334 -3.09 16.64 -7.69
CA LEU A 334 -1.84 16.44 -6.96
C LEU A 334 -0.99 15.32 -7.55
N ILE A 335 -1.57 14.13 -7.75
CA ILE A 335 -0.81 13.00 -8.29
C ILE A 335 -0.35 13.26 -9.73
N SER A 336 -1.17 13.92 -10.55
CA SER A 336 -0.78 14.28 -11.92
C SER A 336 0.42 15.23 -11.95
N ASN A 337 0.55 16.12 -10.97
CA ASN A 337 1.67 17.06 -10.85
C ASN A 337 2.99 16.38 -10.47
N VAL A 338 2.96 15.22 -9.84
CA VAL A 338 4.15 14.52 -9.34
C VAL A 338 4.42 13.19 -10.01
N ALA A 339 3.52 12.74 -10.91
CA ALA A 339 3.61 11.45 -11.59
C ALA A 339 4.87 11.27 -12.44
N ASP A 340 5.49 12.36 -12.89
CA ASP A 340 6.77 12.33 -13.64
C ASP A 340 7.96 11.90 -12.78
N LEU A 341 7.90 12.07 -11.46
CA LEU A 341 8.99 11.71 -10.54
C LEU A 341 9.18 10.18 -10.48
N PRO A 342 10.42 9.67 -10.64
CA PRO A 342 10.68 8.22 -10.61
C PRO A 342 10.22 7.53 -9.33
N LEU A 343 10.31 8.21 -8.19
CA LEU A 343 9.91 7.68 -6.88
C LEU A 343 8.41 7.33 -6.80
N MET A 344 7.57 7.91 -7.64
CA MET A 344 6.14 7.62 -7.68
C MET A 344 5.81 6.23 -8.25
N SER A 345 6.76 5.61 -8.97
CA SER A 345 6.58 4.28 -9.57
C SER A 345 7.20 3.14 -8.75
N ILE A 346 7.82 3.43 -7.59
CA ILE A 346 8.42 2.40 -6.71
C ILE A 346 7.31 1.47 -6.17
N ASN A 347 6.18 2.03 -5.76
CA ASN A 347 5.02 1.28 -5.33
C ASN A 347 3.86 1.53 -6.32
N PRO A 348 3.47 0.54 -7.13
CA PRO A 348 2.40 0.70 -8.12
C PRO A 348 0.98 0.55 -7.53
N GLY A 349 0.86 0.29 -6.23
CA GLY A 349 -0.42 -0.02 -5.60
C GLY A 349 -1.05 -1.29 -6.18
N VAL A 350 -2.33 -1.21 -6.54
CA VAL A 350 -3.08 -2.34 -7.10
C VAL A 350 -2.93 -2.47 -8.63
N ALA A 351 -2.30 -1.51 -9.30
CA ALA A 351 -2.12 -1.56 -10.73
C ALA A 351 -0.98 -2.51 -11.10
N ASN A 352 -1.20 -3.41 -12.08
CA ASN A 352 -0.12 -4.24 -12.61
C ASN A 352 0.74 -3.39 -13.57
N PRO A 353 2.03 -3.11 -13.25
CA PRO A 353 2.88 -2.25 -14.07
C PRO A 353 3.06 -2.74 -15.52
N LYS A 354 2.97 -4.05 -15.78
CA LYS A 354 3.09 -4.63 -17.12
C LYS A 354 2.02 -4.13 -18.09
N ASN A 355 0.86 -3.71 -17.57
CA ASN A 355 -0.25 -3.21 -18.36
C ASN A 355 -0.11 -1.73 -18.74
N TRP A 356 0.87 -1.01 -18.19
CA TRP A 356 0.99 0.43 -18.32
C TRP A 356 2.41 0.84 -18.75
N GLN A 357 2.55 1.99 -19.39
CA GLN A 357 3.84 2.60 -19.63
C GLN A 357 4.41 3.18 -18.32
N LYS A 358 3.54 3.78 -17.50
CA LYS A 358 3.90 4.33 -16.21
C LYS A 358 2.74 4.22 -15.22
N VAL A 359 3.08 3.95 -13.96
CA VAL A 359 2.16 3.95 -12.83
C VAL A 359 2.70 4.87 -11.77
N ALA A 360 1.87 5.76 -11.24
CA ALA A 360 2.14 6.51 -10.03
C ALA A 360 1.02 6.24 -9.03
N PHE A 361 1.38 6.00 -7.78
CA PHE A 361 0.43 5.60 -6.75
C PHE A 361 0.73 6.24 -5.40
N LYS A 362 -0.32 6.58 -4.67
CA LYS A 362 -0.28 6.81 -3.23
C LYS A 362 -1.62 6.45 -2.62
N GLY A 363 -1.61 5.59 -1.63
CA GLY A 363 -2.76 5.28 -0.81
C GLY A 363 -2.64 5.84 0.60
N GLY A 364 -3.75 5.75 1.35
CA GLY A 364 -3.81 6.07 2.77
C GLY A 364 -4.92 5.27 3.43
N SER A 365 -4.67 4.78 4.63
CA SER A 365 -5.68 4.12 5.46
C SER A 365 -5.42 4.38 6.93
N GLU A 366 -6.49 4.35 7.69
CA GLU A 366 -6.55 4.24 9.15
C GLU A 366 -7.95 3.72 9.53
N PRO A 367 -8.21 3.38 10.79
CA PRO A 367 -9.55 2.93 11.18
C PRO A 367 -10.64 3.90 10.71
N GLY A 368 -11.54 3.40 9.85
CA GLY A 368 -12.62 4.19 9.27
C GLY A 368 -12.27 5.04 8.04
N VAL A 369 -11.04 4.99 7.55
CA VAL A 369 -10.58 5.74 6.37
C VAL A 369 -9.80 4.86 5.42
N ILE A 370 -10.14 4.87 4.15
CA ILE A 370 -9.31 4.32 3.07
C ILE A 370 -9.35 5.23 1.85
N ASN A 371 -8.19 5.47 1.27
CA ASN A 371 -8.03 6.18 -0.01
C ASN A 371 -7.04 5.44 -0.90
N LEU A 372 -7.36 5.34 -2.18
CA LEU A 372 -6.44 4.91 -3.23
C LEU A 372 -6.45 5.96 -4.32
N THR A 373 -5.26 6.43 -4.69
CA THR A 373 -5.04 7.45 -5.71
C THR A 373 -3.97 6.96 -6.68
N THR A 374 -4.36 6.72 -7.94
CA THR A 374 -3.50 6.18 -8.99
C THR A 374 -3.53 7.06 -10.23
N TRP A 375 -2.37 7.38 -10.77
CA TRP A 375 -2.21 7.95 -12.10
C TRP A 375 -1.54 6.90 -13.00
N LEU A 376 -2.05 6.76 -14.22
CA LEU A 376 -1.67 5.71 -15.15
C LEU A 376 -1.38 6.33 -16.52
N GLN A 377 -0.29 5.93 -17.17
CA GLN A 377 -0.04 6.20 -18.56
C GLN A 377 -0.17 4.91 -19.37
N ALA A 378 -1.06 4.92 -20.33
CA ALA A 378 -1.22 3.83 -21.25
C ALA A 378 -0.10 3.80 -22.29
N LYS A 379 0.14 2.64 -22.91
CA LYS A 379 1.17 2.47 -23.97
C LYS A 379 0.89 3.32 -25.21
N ASN A 380 -0.37 3.72 -25.46
CA ASN A 380 -0.77 4.65 -26.51
C ASN A 380 -0.64 6.14 -26.11
N GLY A 381 -0.05 6.44 -24.96
CA GLY A 381 0.20 7.79 -24.44
C GLY A 381 -0.97 8.43 -23.70
N LYS A 382 -2.16 7.83 -23.66
CA LYS A 382 -3.29 8.35 -22.89
C LYS A 382 -3.02 8.27 -21.39
N ASN A 383 -3.44 9.29 -20.66
CA ASN A 383 -3.27 9.37 -19.20
C ASN A 383 -4.62 9.19 -18.52
N TYR A 384 -4.61 8.44 -17.43
CA TYR A 384 -5.77 8.20 -16.57
C TYR A 384 -5.47 8.60 -15.13
N CYS A 385 -6.50 9.03 -14.43
CA CYS A 385 -6.46 9.23 -13.00
C CYS A 385 -7.64 8.51 -12.38
N VAL A 386 -7.38 7.69 -11.39
CA VAL A 386 -8.40 7.00 -10.60
C VAL A 386 -8.18 7.33 -9.14
N VAL A 387 -9.23 7.84 -8.50
CA VAL A 387 -9.25 8.15 -7.07
C VAL A 387 -10.50 7.52 -6.47
N ALA A 388 -10.36 6.84 -5.36
CA ALA A 388 -11.50 6.46 -4.53
C ALA A 388 -11.17 6.68 -3.06
N THR A 389 -12.14 7.20 -2.30
CA THR A 389 -12.07 7.42 -0.85
C THR A 389 -13.34 6.89 -0.21
N TRP A 390 -13.18 6.18 0.90
CA TRP A 390 -14.28 5.74 1.74
C TRP A 390 -14.01 6.10 3.20
N ASN A 391 -14.97 6.81 3.82
CA ASN A 391 -14.95 7.13 5.24
C ASN A 391 -16.19 6.54 5.93
N ASN A 392 -15.98 5.83 7.03
CA ASN A 392 -17.03 5.34 7.90
C ASN A 392 -16.67 5.62 9.36
N SER A 393 -17.36 6.57 9.97
CA SER A 393 -17.12 6.96 11.38
C SER A 393 -17.78 6.04 12.41
N LYS A 394 -18.57 5.06 11.96
CA LYS A 394 -19.41 4.21 12.85
C LYS A 394 -18.91 2.78 12.94
N ALA A 395 -18.17 2.31 11.94
CA ALA A 395 -17.74 0.92 11.85
C ALA A 395 -16.42 0.80 11.08
N PRO A 396 -15.67 -0.28 11.28
CA PRO A 396 -14.50 -0.62 10.47
C PRO A 396 -14.85 -0.70 8.99
N ILE A 397 -13.85 -0.44 8.16
CA ILE A 397 -13.93 -0.54 6.71
C ILE A 397 -13.55 -1.96 6.27
N GLU A 398 -14.34 -2.54 5.38
CA GLU A 398 -13.98 -3.77 4.65
C GLU A 398 -12.98 -3.42 3.54
N GLU A 399 -11.70 -3.24 3.91
CA GLU A 399 -10.65 -2.82 2.98
C GLU A 399 -10.55 -3.71 1.74
N SER A 400 -10.71 -5.03 1.90
CA SER A 400 -10.65 -6.00 0.81
C SER A 400 -11.74 -5.75 -0.25
N LYS A 401 -12.96 -5.43 0.18
CA LYS A 401 -14.07 -5.07 -0.72
C LYS A 401 -13.77 -3.78 -1.49
N PHE A 402 -13.29 -2.76 -0.79
CA PHE A 402 -12.91 -1.50 -1.43
C PHE A 402 -11.78 -1.68 -2.43
N MET A 403 -10.74 -2.42 -2.07
CA MET A 403 -9.60 -2.77 -2.94
C MET A 403 -10.06 -3.54 -4.19
N SER A 404 -10.99 -4.48 -4.04
CA SER A 404 -11.57 -5.25 -5.14
C SER A 404 -12.32 -4.35 -6.13
N LEU A 405 -13.19 -3.47 -5.64
CA LEU A 405 -13.91 -2.50 -6.47
C LEU A 405 -12.95 -1.55 -7.21
N TYR A 406 -11.95 -1.05 -6.50
CA TYR A 406 -10.95 -0.16 -7.10
C TYR A 406 -10.12 -0.87 -8.17
N SER A 407 -9.66 -2.09 -7.90
CA SER A 407 -8.91 -2.92 -8.85
C SER A 407 -9.71 -3.23 -10.10
N SER A 408 -11.03 -3.43 -9.97
CA SER A 408 -11.91 -3.67 -11.12
C SER A 408 -11.97 -2.47 -12.07
N ILE A 409 -12.00 -1.24 -11.54
CA ILE A 409 -11.91 0.00 -12.36
C ILE A 409 -10.58 0.04 -13.11
N ILE A 410 -9.46 -0.20 -12.42
CA ILE A 410 -8.11 -0.20 -13.04
C ILE A 410 -8.03 -1.24 -14.16
N THR A 411 -8.59 -2.43 -13.93
CA THR A 411 -8.60 -3.53 -14.93
C THR A 411 -9.45 -3.17 -16.15
N GLN A 412 -10.65 -2.62 -15.95
CA GLN A 412 -11.50 -2.17 -17.05
C GLN A 412 -10.82 -1.10 -17.92
N ILE A 413 -10.20 -0.10 -17.31
CA ILE A 413 -9.43 0.91 -18.04
C ILE A 413 -8.30 0.25 -18.84
N ALA A 414 -7.64 -0.78 -18.28
CA ALA A 414 -6.56 -1.49 -18.95
C ALA A 414 -7.05 -2.30 -20.18
N THR A 415 -8.26 -2.83 -20.15
CA THR A 415 -8.83 -3.65 -21.24
C THR A 415 -9.55 -2.84 -22.31
N SER A 416 -9.94 -1.60 -22.04
CA SER A 416 -10.66 -0.69 -22.95
C SER A 416 -9.72 0.15 -23.85
N LYS A 417 -8.44 -0.24 -23.99
CA LYS A 417 -7.39 0.53 -24.73
C LYS A 417 -7.29 0.15 -26.17
#